data_50bd606ad7f3b465111ce34aae596f77
#
_entry.id   50bd606ad7f3b465111ce34aae596f77
#
_cell.length_a   1.000
_cell.length_b   1.000
_cell.length_c   1.000
_cell.angle_alpha   90.00
_cell.angle_beta   90.00
_cell.angle_gamma   90.00
#
_symmetry.space_group_name_H-M   'P 1'
#
loop_
_entity.id
_entity.type
_entity.pdbx_description
1 polymer ?
#
loop_
_entity_poly.entity_id
_entity_poly.type
_entity_poly.pdbx_seq_one_letter_code
_entity_poly.pdbx_strand_id
1 'polypeptide(L)'
;PEARDTMKSKLREWAKADYHFNLDWLLRSMNTVLTGEAKFQFLHEKTAEEIQDGLKRAAKHIDTSLNLISGRLGLDHDQVFFGRYGVPVIVRYLDRHNGPMGEKERDKLLFWFVQAGMWGRFSGSVESFIDQDLAALEGPGGGLDKLLEQLRLWHGGLRVEPGHFTGWSLR
;
A
#
# COMPACT_ATOMS: atom_id res chain seq x y z
N PRO A 1 25.70 2.69 2.30
CA PRO A 1 25.55 2.96 3.74
C PRO A 1 24.37 3.90 4.01
N GLU A 2 24.26 5.03 3.35
CA GLU A 2 23.28 6.09 3.59
C GLU A 2 21.82 5.63 3.43
N ALA A 3 21.46 4.91 2.36
CA ALA A 3 20.10 4.40 2.16
C ALA A 3 19.65 3.47 3.30
N ARG A 4 20.55 2.60 3.77
CA ARG A 4 20.29 1.70 4.89
C ARG A 4 20.01 2.46 6.20
N ASP A 5 20.77 3.51 6.46
CA ASP A 5 20.61 4.31 7.67
C ASP A 5 19.32 5.13 7.60
N THR A 6 18.97 5.66 6.44
CA THR A 6 17.69 6.32 6.18
C THR A 6 16.50 5.37 6.40
N MET A 7 16.57 4.14 5.87
CA MET A 7 15.53 3.12 6.09
C MET A 7 15.32 2.82 7.57
N LYS A 8 16.43 2.57 8.30
CA LYS A 8 16.36 2.31 9.75
C LYS A 8 15.80 3.50 10.52
N SER A 9 16.16 4.71 10.15
CA SER A 9 15.67 5.94 10.77
C SER A 9 14.16 6.07 10.60
N LYS A 10 13.66 5.86 9.38
CA LYS A 10 12.21 5.92 9.09
C LYS A 10 11.42 4.83 9.81
N LEU A 11 11.91 3.61 9.83
CA LEU A 11 11.26 2.52 10.59
C LEU A 11 11.15 2.84 12.08
N ARG A 12 12.18 3.46 12.67
CA ARG A 12 12.15 3.91 14.08
C ARG A 12 11.18 5.08 14.30
N GLU A 13 11.09 6.00 13.34
CA GLU A 13 10.15 7.13 13.38
C GLU A 13 8.71 6.62 13.41
N TRP A 14 8.34 5.71 12.50
CA TRP A 14 7.01 5.10 12.50
C TRP A 14 6.74 4.26 13.75
N ALA A 15 7.73 3.54 14.26
CA ALA A 15 7.60 2.78 15.51
C ALA A 15 7.29 3.68 16.71
N LYS A 16 7.83 4.91 16.77
CA LYS A 16 7.47 5.90 17.80
C LYS A 16 6.03 6.40 17.68
N ALA A 17 5.43 6.28 16.51
CA ALA A 17 4.01 6.57 16.26
C ALA A 17 3.15 5.29 16.30
N ASP A 18 3.64 4.24 16.96
CA ASP A 18 2.98 2.94 17.12
C ASP A 18 2.71 2.16 15.82
N TYR A 19 3.50 2.42 14.75
CA TYR A 19 3.50 1.61 13.53
C TYR A 19 4.79 0.80 13.42
N HIS A 20 4.72 -0.51 13.58
CA HIS A 20 5.89 -1.41 13.57
C HIS A 20 5.99 -2.14 12.23
N PHE A 21 6.54 -1.45 11.24
CA PHE A 21 6.82 -2.03 9.93
C PHE A 21 8.19 -2.69 9.89
N ASN A 22 8.34 -3.71 9.05
CA ASN A 22 9.62 -4.36 8.82
C ASN A 22 10.31 -3.82 7.56
N LEU A 23 11.59 -4.17 7.42
CA LEU A 23 12.40 -3.72 6.28
C LEU A 23 11.86 -4.23 4.94
N ASP A 24 11.37 -5.46 4.88
CA ASP A 24 10.80 -6.04 3.65
C ASP A 24 9.62 -5.20 3.14
N TRP A 25 8.73 -4.81 4.02
CA TRP A 25 7.59 -3.96 3.68
C TRP A 25 8.03 -2.58 3.11
N LEU A 26 9.04 -1.95 3.73
CA LEU A 26 9.59 -0.68 3.26
C LEU A 26 10.28 -0.84 1.90
N LEU A 27 11.07 -1.91 1.72
CA LEU A 27 11.72 -2.22 0.45
C LEU A 27 10.69 -2.46 -0.67
N ARG A 28 9.59 -3.16 -0.38
CA ARG A 28 8.50 -3.34 -1.36
C ARG A 28 7.85 -2.03 -1.73
N SER A 29 7.55 -1.19 -0.76
CA SER A 29 6.98 0.15 -1.02
C SER A 29 7.92 1.01 -1.87
N MET A 30 9.22 1.00 -1.59
CA MET A 30 10.22 1.68 -2.41
C MET A 30 10.30 1.07 -3.82
N ASN A 31 10.28 -0.26 -3.92
CA ASN A 31 10.38 -0.94 -5.20
C ASN A 31 9.19 -0.64 -6.11
N THR A 32 7.97 -0.54 -5.56
CA THR A 32 6.80 -0.14 -6.37
C THR A 32 6.96 1.26 -6.97
N VAL A 33 7.58 2.20 -6.23
CA VAL A 33 7.91 3.54 -6.74
C VAL A 33 8.94 3.48 -7.86
N LEU A 34 10.00 2.69 -7.69
CA LEU A 34 11.12 2.61 -8.62
C LEU A 34 10.82 1.84 -9.91
N THR A 35 10.10 0.74 -9.79
CA THR A 35 9.92 -0.23 -10.90
C THR A 35 8.46 -0.43 -11.32
N GLY A 36 7.50 -0.02 -10.50
CA GLY A 36 6.09 -0.33 -10.70
C GLY A 36 5.69 -1.75 -10.34
N GLU A 37 6.55 -2.49 -9.63
CA GLU A 37 6.35 -3.88 -9.23
C GLU A 37 6.72 -4.11 -7.76
N ALA A 38 6.10 -5.11 -7.14
CA ALA A 38 6.47 -5.57 -5.81
C ALA A 38 7.63 -6.58 -5.85
N LYS A 39 7.77 -7.32 -6.94
CA LYS A 39 8.88 -8.25 -7.15
C LYS A 39 10.19 -7.50 -7.39
N PHE A 40 11.26 -7.95 -6.75
CA PHE A 40 12.57 -7.26 -6.80
C PHE A 40 13.40 -7.55 -8.06
N GLN A 41 12.81 -8.11 -9.11
CA GLN A 41 13.53 -8.56 -10.30
C GLN A 41 14.31 -7.44 -11.04
N PHE A 42 13.82 -6.19 -10.99
CA PHE A 42 14.46 -5.05 -11.66
C PHE A 42 15.19 -4.10 -10.72
N LEU A 43 15.19 -4.36 -9.42
CA LEU A 43 15.84 -3.47 -8.45
C LEU A 43 17.37 -3.40 -8.63
N HIS A 44 17.98 -4.48 -9.09
CA HIS A 44 19.43 -4.55 -9.34
C HIS A 44 19.91 -3.66 -10.49
N GLU A 45 19.00 -3.21 -11.35
CA GLU A 45 19.29 -2.30 -12.47
C GLU A 45 19.37 -0.82 -12.02
N LYS A 46 18.98 -0.54 -10.77
CA LYS A 46 18.88 0.81 -10.23
C LYS A 46 20.20 1.28 -9.63
N THR A 47 20.55 2.53 -9.95
CA THR A 47 21.71 3.20 -9.36
C THR A 47 21.50 3.55 -7.89
N ALA A 48 22.58 3.83 -7.17
CA ALA A 48 22.50 4.27 -5.78
C ALA A 48 21.69 5.58 -5.62
N GLU A 49 21.79 6.49 -6.59
CA GLU A 49 21.05 7.75 -6.59
C GLU A 49 19.55 7.52 -6.82
N GLU A 50 19.18 6.66 -7.77
CA GLU A 50 17.78 6.27 -7.98
C GLU A 50 17.18 5.61 -6.75
N ILE A 51 17.92 4.73 -6.07
CA ILE A 51 17.48 4.08 -4.82
C ILE A 51 17.27 5.13 -3.72
N GLN A 52 18.16 6.10 -3.56
CA GLN A 52 17.99 7.20 -2.60
C GLN A 52 16.76 8.05 -2.90
N ASP A 53 16.56 8.44 -4.16
CA ASP A 53 15.38 9.20 -4.58
C ASP A 53 14.08 8.38 -4.37
N GLY A 54 14.07 7.13 -4.80
CA GLY A 54 12.94 6.22 -4.61
C GLY A 54 12.57 6.04 -3.15
N LEU A 55 13.57 5.93 -2.26
CA LEU A 55 13.35 5.83 -0.83
C LEU A 55 12.72 7.11 -0.26
N LYS A 56 13.20 8.28 -0.65
CA LYS A 56 12.64 9.58 -0.21
C LYS A 56 11.18 9.72 -0.65
N ARG A 57 10.89 9.41 -1.91
CA ARG A 57 9.52 9.44 -2.46
C ARG A 57 8.61 8.43 -1.77
N ALA A 58 9.06 7.20 -1.62
CA ALA A 58 8.30 6.17 -0.92
C ALA A 58 7.99 6.57 0.53
N ALA A 59 8.98 7.04 1.29
CA ALA A 59 8.78 7.49 2.67
C ALA A 59 7.76 8.63 2.77
N LYS A 60 7.84 9.64 1.88
CA LYS A 60 6.87 10.72 1.80
C LYS A 60 5.44 10.20 1.53
N HIS A 61 5.29 9.28 0.60
CA HIS A 61 3.99 8.73 0.24
C HIS A 61 3.46 7.75 1.31
N ILE A 62 4.33 7.06 2.03
CA ILE A 62 3.94 6.28 3.21
C ILE A 62 3.37 7.21 4.28
N ASP A 63 4.08 8.30 4.63
CA ASP A 63 3.60 9.28 5.60
C ASP A 63 2.23 9.85 5.19
N THR A 64 2.06 10.20 3.92
CA THR A 64 0.78 10.66 3.36
C THR A 64 -0.30 9.59 3.50
N SER A 65 0.01 8.33 3.18
CA SER A 65 -0.93 7.20 3.29
C SER A 65 -1.37 6.96 4.73
N LEU A 66 -0.43 6.96 5.68
CA LEU A 66 -0.72 6.78 7.11
C LEU A 66 -1.60 7.92 7.64
N ASN A 67 -1.31 9.17 7.28
CA ASN A 67 -2.13 10.32 7.67
C ASN A 67 -3.54 10.25 7.07
N LEU A 68 -3.65 9.81 5.82
CA LEU A 68 -4.94 9.64 5.16
C LEU A 68 -5.78 8.54 5.83
N ILE A 69 -5.17 7.40 6.11
CA ILE A 69 -5.81 6.24 6.74
C ILE A 69 -6.20 6.56 8.18
N SER A 70 -5.30 7.14 8.98
CA SER A 70 -5.59 7.52 10.37
C SER A 70 -6.65 8.62 10.46
N GLY A 71 -6.52 9.65 9.65
CA GLY A 71 -7.41 10.82 9.69
C GLY A 71 -8.84 10.53 9.23
N ARG A 72 -9.02 9.62 8.26
CA ARG A 72 -10.35 9.29 7.71
C ARG A 72 -10.96 8.04 8.31
N LEU A 73 -10.16 7.08 8.73
CA LEU A 73 -10.62 5.76 9.18
C LEU A 73 -10.35 5.51 10.67
N GLY A 74 -9.57 6.34 11.33
CA GLY A 74 -9.17 6.13 12.73
C GLY A 74 -8.24 4.95 12.95
N LEU A 75 -7.60 4.44 11.89
CA LEU A 75 -6.63 3.34 11.96
C LEU A 75 -5.23 3.93 12.17
N ASP A 76 -4.91 4.30 13.40
CA ASP A 76 -3.78 5.14 13.75
C ASP A 76 -2.66 4.43 14.53
N HIS A 77 -2.75 3.13 14.73
CA HIS A 77 -1.72 2.30 15.36
C HIS A 77 -1.85 0.82 14.98
N ASP A 78 -0.81 0.02 15.24
CA ASP A 78 -0.69 -1.38 14.80
C ASP A 78 -1.84 -2.30 15.23
N GLN A 79 -2.45 -2.06 16.39
CA GLN A 79 -3.54 -2.92 16.87
C GLN A 79 -4.83 -2.79 16.06
N VAL A 80 -5.02 -1.63 15.40
CA VAL A 80 -6.19 -1.37 14.55
C VAL A 80 -5.82 -1.27 13.07
N PHE A 81 -4.53 -1.10 12.75
CA PHE A 81 -4.05 -1.00 11.38
C PHE A 81 -3.92 -2.39 10.75
N PHE A 82 -4.81 -2.72 9.86
CA PHE A 82 -4.82 -3.98 9.11
C PHE A 82 -4.55 -3.75 7.62
N GLY A 83 -4.20 -4.82 6.89
CA GLY A 83 -3.99 -4.72 5.44
C GLY A 83 -2.79 -3.88 5.04
N ARG A 84 -1.72 -3.89 5.84
CA ARG A 84 -0.51 -3.07 5.62
C ARG A 84 0.11 -3.20 4.23
N TYR A 85 -0.04 -4.34 3.57
CA TYR A 85 0.45 -4.56 2.21
C TYR A 85 -0.41 -3.91 1.11
N GLY A 86 -1.54 -3.31 1.45
CA GLY A 86 -2.24 -2.36 0.59
C GLY A 86 -1.51 -1.02 0.46
N VAL A 87 -0.68 -0.64 1.45
CA VAL A 87 0.07 0.63 1.43
C VAL A 87 1.05 0.73 0.25
N PRO A 88 1.84 -0.29 -0.12
CA PRO A 88 2.68 -0.23 -1.32
C PRO A 88 1.92 0.12 -2.60
N VAL A 89 0.68 -0.33 -2.75
CA VAL A 89 -0.19 0.02 -3.88
C VAL A 89 -0.60 1.49 -3.82
N ILE A 90 -1.01 1.98 -2.64
CA ILE A 90 -1.34 3.40 -2.42
C ILE A 90 -0.12 4.29 -2.69
N VAL A 91 1.05 3.91 -2.21
CA VAL A 91 2.32 4.63 -2.40
C VAL A 91 2.62 4.81 -3.89
N ARG A 92 2.51 3.74 -4.68
CA ARG A 92 2.69 3.83 -6.13
C ARG A 92 1.64 4.72 -6.78
N TYR A 93 0.38 4.60 -6.39
CA TYR A 93 -0.70 5.44 -6.89
C TYR A 93 -0.42 6.93 -6.62
N LEU A 94 -0.01 7.28 -5.40
CA LEU A 94 0.33 8.66 -5.04
C LEU A 94 1.56 9.18 -5.79
N ASP A 95 2.55 8.33 -6.02
CA ASP A 95 3.77 8.70 -6.75
C ASP A 95 3.50 9.02 -8.23
N ARG A 96 2.51 8.37 -8.81
CA ARG A 96 2.10 8.60 -10.22
C ARG A 96 1.00 9.64 -10.37
N HIS A 97 0.35 10.01 -9.29
CA HIS A 97 -0.75 10.97 -9.29
C HIS A 97 -0.24 12.41 -9.49
N ASN A 98 -0.85 13.12 -10.43
CA ASN A 98 -0.53 14.51 -10.68
C ASN A 98 -1.54 15.45 -9.99
N GLY A 99 -1.05 16.25 -9.06
CA GLY A 99 -1.85 17.24 -8.34
C GLY A 99 -2.60 16.68 -7.12
N PRO A 100 -3.47 17.48 -6.50
CA PRO A 100 -4.23 17.08 -5.33
C PRO A 100 -5.30 16.06 -5.67
N MET A 101 -5.45 15.04 -4.83
CA MET A 101 -6.47 14.02 -4.97
C MET A 101 -7.86 14.58 -4.59
N GLY A 102 -8.85 14.39 -5.47
CA GLY A 102 -10.23 14.76 -5.19
C GLY A 102 -10.86 13.91 -4.07
N GLU A 103 -11.92 14.40 -3.46
CA GLU A 103 -12.59 13.71 -2.35
C GLU A 103 -13.10 12.31 -2.76
N LYS A 104 -13.81 12.23 -3.88
CA LYS A 104 -14.34 10.95 -4.40
C LYS A 104 -13.25 9.95 -4.74
N GLU A 105 -12.14 10.43 -5.28
CA GLU A 105 -10.98 9.62 -5.61
C GLU A 105 -10.31 9.04 -4.35
N ARG A 106 -10.11 9.89 -3.35
CA ARG A 106 -9.60 9.50 -2.04
C ARG A 106 -10.50 8.46 -1.36
N ASP A 107 -11.80 8.68 -1.38
CA ASP A 107 -12.77 7.77 -0.78
C ASP A 107 -12.79 6.40 -1.48
N LYS A 108 -12.66 6.36 -2.81
CA LYS A 108 -12.50 5.10 -3.57
C LYS A 108 -11.22 4.35 -3.17
N LEU A 109 -10.10 5.07 -3.06
CA LEU A 109 -8.82 4.47 -2.67
C LEU A 109 -8.88 3.89 -1.25
N LEU A 110 -9.45 4.62 -0.30
CA LEU A 110 -9.64 4.16 1.07
C LEU A 110 -10.64 3.01 1.16
N PHE A 111 -11.72 3.04 0.40
CA PHE A 111 -12.67 1.94 0.30
C PHE A 111 -11.98 0.66 -0.18
N TRP A 112 -11.16 0.77 -1.25
CA TRP A 112 -10.36 -0.37 -1.72
C TRP A 112 -9.43 -0.89 -0.62
N PHE A 113 -8.71 0.00 0.07
CA PHE A 113 -7.78 -0.38 1.14
C PHE A 113 -8.47 -1.16 2.26
N VAL A 114 -9.60 -0.66 2.76
CA VAL A 114 -10.39 -1.32 3.81
C VAL A 114 -10.88 -2.68 3.33
N GLN A 115 -11.48 -2.76 2.16
CA GLN A 115 -12.03 -3.99 1.60
C GLN A 115 -10.92 -5.04 1.35
N ALA A 116 -9.80 -4.63 0.76
CA ALA A 116 -8.65 -5.52 0.53
C ALA A 116 -8.11 -6.10 1.84
N GLY A 117 -8.00 -5.26 2.87
CA GLY A 117 -7.58 -5.68 4.21
C GLY A 117 -8.58 -6.62 4.88
N MET A 118 -9.87 -6.27 4.87
CA MET A 118 -10.94 -7.07 5.46
C MET A 118 -11.03 -8.48 4.87
N TRP A 119 -10.92 -8.60 3.56
CA TRP A 119 -11.02 -9.88 2.88
C TRP A 119 -9.69 -10.65 2.79
N GLY A 120 -8.62 -10.09 3.37
CA GLY A 120 -7.33 -10.77 3.43
C GLY A 120 -6.64 -10.92 2.08
N ARG A 121 -6.79 -9.95 1.17
CA ARG A 121 -6.20 -10.02 -0.18
C ARG A 121 -4.70 -10.29 -0.17
N PHE A 122 -3.98 -9.76 0.80
CA PHE A 122 -2.53 -9.89 0.92
C PHE A 122 -2.08 -10.95 1.94
N SER A 123 -2.97 -11.85 2.36
CA SER A 123 -2.63 -12.92 3.32
C SER A 123 -1.90 -14.12 2.70
N GLY A 124 -1.91 -14.22 1.38
CA GLY A 124 -1.25 -15.28 0.61
C GLY A 124 0.01 -14.78 -0.12
N SER A 125 0.01 -14.84 -1.44
CA SER A 125 1.12 -14.38 -2.30
C SER A 125 1.13 -12.86 -2.43
N VAL A 126 1.73 -12.16 -1.47
CA VAL A 126 1.76 -10.70 -1.35
C VAL A 126 2.25 -10.04 -2.65
N GLU A 127 3.40 -10.46 -3.15
CA GLU A 127 4.01 -9.88 -4.36
C GLU A 127 3.10 -9.96 -5.57
N SER A 128 2.54 -11.15 -5.82
CA SER A 128 1.67 -11.38 -6.97
C SER A 128 0.40 -10.54 -6.90
N PHE A 129 -0.20 -10.39 -5.71
CA PHE A 129 -1.40 -9.58 -5.55
C PHE A 129 -1.13 -8.09 -5.65
N ILE A 130 -0.01 -7.60 -5.13
CA ILE A 130 0.40 -6.20 -5.34
C ILE A 130 0.61 -5.95 -6.83
N ASP A 131 1.33 -6.82 -7.54
CA ASP A 131 1.60 -6.66 -8.97
C ASP A 131 0.30 -6.69 -9.81
N GLN A 132 -0.66 -7.54 -9.46
CA GLN A 132 -1.99 -7.54 -10.09
C GLN A 132 -2.73 -6.21 -9.87
N ASP A 133 -2.68 -5.67 -8.66
CA ASP A 133 -3.34 -4.40 -8.32
C ASP A 133 -2.67 -3.22 -9.01
N LEU A 134 -1.34 -3.20 -9.09
CA LEU A 134 -0.60 -2.20 -9.87
C LEU A 134 -0.93 -2.27 -11.36
N ALA A 135 -1.03 -3.48 -11.92
CA ALA A 135 -1.47 -3.67 -13.31
C ALA A 135 -2.89 -3.16 -13.54
N ALA A 136 -3.80 -3.34 -12.58
CA ALA A 136 -5.16 -2.80 -12.66
C ALA A 136 -5.17 -1.26 -12.61
N LEU A 137 -4.26 -0.64 -11.88
CA LEU A 137 -4.14 0.82 -11.82
C LEU A 137 -3.52 1.43 -13.07
N GLU A 138 -2.46 0.84 -13.60
CA GLU A 138 -1.58 1.45 -14.60
C GLU A 138 -1.69 0.82 -15.99
N GLY A 139 -2.36 -0.30 -16.15
CA GLY A 139 -2.56 -0.97 -17.43
C GLY A 139 -3.54 -0.23 -18.34
N PRO A 140 -3.77 -0.71 -19.56
CA PRO A 140 -4.73 -0.13 -20.50
C PRO A 140 -6.13 -0.04 -19.87
N GLY A 141 -6.71 1.16 -19.87
CA GLY A 141 -8.00 1.44 -19.20
C GLY A 141 -7.93 1.33 -17.66
N GLY A 142 -6.73 1.40 -17.10
CA GLY A 142 -6.49 1.29 -15.66
C GLY A 142 -6.96 2.50 -14.86
N GLY A 143 -7.05 2.31 -13.55
CA GLY A 143 -7.46 3.32 -12.58
C GLY A 143 -8.12 2.70 -11.35
N LEU A 144 -8.65 3.55 -10.47
CA LEU A 144 -9.27 3.09 -9.21
C LEU A 144 -10.51 2.21 -9.44
N ASP A 145 -11.31 2.47 -10.47
CA ASP A 145 -12.47 1.63 -10.79
C ASP A 145 -12.03 0.23 -11.22
N LYS A 146 -10.94 0.14 -11.99
CA LYS A 146 -10.34 -1.14 -12.38
C LYS A 146 -9.73 -1.88 -11.19
N LEU A 147 -9.12 -1.15 -10.27
CA LEU A 147 -8.59 -1.70 -9.03
C LEU A 147 -9.72 -2.32 -8.17
N LEU A 148 -10.84 -1.64 -8.04
CA LEU A 148 -12.03 -2.15 -7.34
C LEU A 148 -12.65 -3.36 -8.06
N GLU A 149 -12.69 -3.34 -9.39
CA GLU A 149 -13.15 -4.46 -10.20
C GLU A 149 -12.27 -5.70 -9.97
N GLN A 150 -10.95 -5.53 -9.96
CA GLN A 150 -9.99 -6.59 -9.67
C GLN A 150 -10.25 -7.23 -8.29
N LEU A 151 -10.53 -6.42 -7.29
CA LEU A 151 -10.88 -6.90 -5.95
C LEU A 151 -12.19 -7.68 -5.93
N ARG A 152 -13.22 -7.21 -6.65
CA ARG A 152 -14.51 -7.90 -6.78
C ARG A 152 -14.37 -9.25 -7.48
N LEU A 153 -13.60 -9.30 -8.55
CA LEU A 153 -13.35 -10.55 -9.30
C LEU A 153 -12.63 -11.58 -8.42
N TRP A 154 -11.68 -11.13 -7.63
CA TRP A 154 -10.94 -12.01 -6.72
C TRP A 154 -11.81 -12.55 -5.57
N HIS A 155 -12.60 -11.68 -4.92
CA HIS A 155 -13.40 -12.04 -3.74
C HIS A 155 -14.81 -12.55 -4.05
N GLY A 156 -15.37 -12.15 -5.18
CA GLY A 156 -16.74 -12.48 -5.58
C GLY A 156 -17.81 -11.46 -5.16
N GLY A 157 -17.45 -10.46 -4.36
CA GLY A 157 -18.32 -9.36 -3.95
C GLY A 157 -17.73 -8.56 -2.82
N LEU A 158 -18.20 -7.32 -2.64
CA LEU A 158 -17.68 -6.40 -1.60
C LEU A 158 -18.73 -6.00 -0.57
N ARG A 159 -19.89 -6.68 -0.58
CA ARG A 159 -20.93 -6.41 0.41
C ARG A 159 -20.59 -7.10 1.72
N VAL A 160 -20.52 -6.30 2.79
CA VAL A 160 -20.32 -6.79 4.15
C VAL A 160 -21.67 -7.13 4.78
N GLU A 161 -21.80 -8.34 5.30
CA GLU A 161 -23.00 -8.81 5.98
C GLU A 161 -22.71 -9.19 7.44
N PRO A 162 -23.70 -9.16 8.34
CA PRO A 162 -23.48 -9.47 9.77
C PRO A 162 -22.79 -10.81 10.01
N GLY A 163 -23.09 -11.83 9.20
CA GLY A 163 -22.48 -13.15 9.29
C GLY A 163 -20.97 -13.18 9.04
N HIS A 164 -20.44 -12.17 8.37
CA HIS A 164 -19.00 -12.05 8.13
C HIS A 164 -18.21 -11.70 9.40
N PHE A 165 -18.86 -11.21 10.44
CA PHE A 165 -18.22 -10.87 11.72
C PHE A 165 -18.26 -12.02 12.74
N THR A 166 -19.01 -13.09 12.47
CA THR A 166 -19.06 -14.26 13.34
C THR A 166 -17.83 -15.15 13.09
N GLY A 167 -16.91 -15.22 14.04
CA GLY A 167 -15.70 -16.03 13.94
C GLY A 167 -14.47 -15.31 13.33
N TRP A 168 -14.54 -14.01 13.13
CA TRP A 168 -13.41 -13.22 12.66
C TRP A 168 -12.43 -12.92 13.79
N SER A 169 -11.23 -13.46 13.67
CA SER A 169 -10.06 -12.81 14.22
C SER A 169 -9.52 -11.89 13.14
N LEU A 170 -9.46 -10.60 13.40
CA LEU A 170 -8.68 -9.65 12.60
C LEU A 170 -7.22 -10.13 12.61
N ARG A 171 -6.78 -10.73 11.53
CA ARG A 171 -5.39 -11.22 11.38
C ARG A 171 -4.53 -10.17 10.73
#